data_472b62e9ddd23a05471c1470e813f792
#
_entry.id   472b62e9ddd23a05471c1470e813f792
#
_cell.length_a   1.000
_cell.length_b   1.000
_cell.length_c   1.000
_cell.angle_alpha   90.00
_cell.angle_beta   90.00
_cell.angle_gamma   90.00
#
_symmetry.space_group_name_H-M   'P 1'
#
loop_
_entity.id
_entity.type
_entity.pdbx_description
1 polymer ?
#
loop_
_entity_poly.entity_id
_entity_poly.type
_entity_poly.pdbx_seq_one_letter_code
_entity_poly.pdbx_strand_id
1 'polypeptide(L)'
;MLGRYFCERIDKQAPFLYGKTPAIPCSMRDQFSITLKREPSSMRFKNPPLTCMLGVALLSLVSAAATASDSSPNPKITDPHFKFAAGYLPPKDLPDSLELLGPPPAEGSAALARDEAAREATVPLRGKTRADIARLDADLVFPQPAKNFSCAMGVDIDQKKTPRLYHLMERVLTDAGMSTYGVKNKYNRTRPFVVHNEGTCMPEQEPLLRHDGSYPSGHTSAGWAWALVLAEISPDRADALLKRGLAFGQSRVVCNAHWQSDVDAGRTMGAATVAKLHTNAEFLADVKAARKEVQTARAKRSAPALDCGAEDAALSAQ
;
A
#
# COMPACT_ATOMS: atom_id res chain seq x y z
N MET A 1 7.58 -44.75 10.18
CA MET A 1 8.23 -44.58 11.50
C MET A 1 8.83 -43.18 11.74
N LEU A 2 8.34 -42.12 11.11
CA LEU A 2 8.90 -40.74 11.23
C LEU A 2 7.98 -39.76 11.98
N GLY A 3 6.84 -40.19 12.50
CA GLY A 3 5.87 -39.34 13.17
C GLY A 3 6.02 -39.19 14.70
N ARG A 4 6.83 -39.99 15.37
CA ARG A 4 6.97 -39.99 16.85
C ARG A 4 8.09 -39.09 17.39
N TYR A 5 9.02 -38.62 16.55
CA TYR A 5 10.18 -37.84 17.00
C TYR A 5 9.92 -36.31 17.12
N PHE A 6 8.77 -35.82 16.67
CA PHE A 6 8.51 -34.38 16.66
C PHE A 6 7.72 -33.86 17.87
N CYS A 7 7.08 -34.74 18.64
CA CYS A 7 6.25 -34.33 19.77
C CYS A 7 7.00 -34.22 21.11
N GLU A 8 8.19 -34.83 21.24
CA GLU A 8 8.91 -34.84 22.52
C GLU A 8 9.85 -33.65 22.77
N ARG A 9 10.05 -32.77 21.81
CA ARG A 9 11.01 -31.64 21.94
C ARG A 9 10.41 -30.30 22.33
N ILE A 10 9.10 -30.17 22.44
CA ILE A 10 8.44 -28.89 22.74
C ILE A 10 8.17 -28.70 24.25
N ASP A 11 8.29 -29.76 25.06
CA ASP A 11 7.88 -29.74 26.46
C ASP A 11 8.98 -29.37 27.48
N LYS A 12 10.18 -29.00 27.05
CA LYS A 12 11.32 -28.76 27.94
C LYS A 12 11.85 -27.32 28.03
N GLN A 13 11.23 -26.34 27.40
CA GLN A 13 11.70 -24.93 27.47
C GLN A 13 10.57 -23.92 27.50
N ALA A 14 9.81 -23.85 28.61
CA ALA A 14 9.15 -22.60 29.02
C ALA A 14 8.76 -22.65 30.52
N PRO A 15 9.34 -21.84 31.34
CA PRO A 15 8.74 -21.55 32.66
C PRO A 15 7.91 -20.24 32.60
N PHE A 16 6.69 -20.34 33.14
CA PHE A 16 5.87 -19.29 33.72
C PHE A 16 5.19 -18.21 32.87
N LEU A 17 3.90 -18.30 32.86
CA LEU A 17 2.78 -17.36 33.16
C LEU A 17 1.71 -17.41 32.06
N TYR A 18 0.62 -18.13 32.33
CA TYR A 18 -0.78 -17.74 32.06
C TYR A 18 -1.72 -18.92 32.41
N GLY A 19 -2.89 -18.58 32.89
CA GLY A 19 -3.86 -19.44 33.56
C GLY A 19 -4.29 -20.70 32.80
N LYS A 20 -4.74 -21.67 33.56
CA LYS A 20 -5.18 -23.02 33.21
C LYS A 20 -6.26 -22.99 32.10
N THR A 21 -5.91 -23.42 30.90
CA THR A 21 -6.85 -23.97 29.92
C THR A 21 -6.77 -25.46 29.92
N PRO A 22 -7.91 -26.23 29.86
CA PRO A 22 -7.87 -27.68 29.90
C PRO A 22 -7.21 -28.27 28.65
N ALA A 23 -6.28 -29.18 28.85
CA ALA A 23 -5.60 -29.93 27.80
C ALA A 23 -6.60 -30.83 27.08
N ILE A 24 -6.69 -30.71 25.74
CA ILE A 24 -7.46 -31.61 24.88
C ILE A 24 -6.61 -32.86 24.63
N PRO A 25 -7.09 -34.09 24.96
CA PRO A 25 -6.33 -35.31 24.78
C PRO A 25 -6.10 -35.63 23.31
N CYS A 26 -4.92 -36.10 22.99
CA CYS A 26 -4.39 -36.40 21.64
C CYS A 26 -5.07 -37.59 20.92
N SER A 27 -6.17 -38.16 21.45
CA SER A 27 -6.81 -39.37 20.92
C SER A 27 -7.96 -39.17 19.93
N MET A 28 -8.29 -37.91 19.57
CA MET A 28 -9.44 -37.61 18.67
C MET A 28 -9.04 -37.18 17.23
N ARG A 29 -7.85 -37.46 16.76
CA ARG A 29 -7.42 -37.04 15.41
C ARG A 29 -7.48 -38.10 14.32
N ASP A 30 -7.96 -39.31 14.59
CA ASP A 30 -7.93 -40.41 13.61
C ASP A 30 -9.26 -40.67 12.86
N GLN A 31 -10.22 -39.76 12.86
CA GLN A 31 -11.53 -39.99 12.20
C GLN A 31 -11.87 -39.05 11.03
N PHE A 32 -10.92 -38.42 10.40
CA PHE A 32 -11.21 -37.74 9.13
C PHE A 32 -10.22 -38.17 8.02
N SER A 33 -10.38 -39.43 7.53
CA SER A 33 -9.84 -39.85 6.26
C SER A 33 -10.86 -39.54 5.17
N ILE A 34 -10.66 -38.44 4.43
CA ILE A 34 -11.42 -38.14 3.23
C ILE A 34 -10.82 -38.96 2.08
N THR A 35 -11.52 -40.04 1.70
CA THR A 35 -11.18 -40.85 0.53
C THR A 35 -11.69 -40.13 -0.73
N LEU A 36 -10.80 -39.49 -1.47
CA LEU A 36 -11.08 -38.95 -2.81
C LEU A 36 -11.18 -40.11 -3.81
N LYS A 37 -12.41 -40.55 -4.13
CA LYS A 37 -12.69 -41.40 -5.29
C LYS A 37 -12.54 -40.56 -6.57
N ARG A 38 -11.51 -40.84 -7.36
CA ARG A 38 -11.40 -40.40 -8.74
C ARG A 38 -12.30 -41.30 -9.62
N GLU A 39 -13.36 -40.76 -10.19
CA GLU A 39 -14.04 -41.38 -11.31
C GLU A 39 -13.45 -40.87 -12.63
N PRO A 40 -13.16 -41.77 -13.60
CA PRO A 40 -12.72 -41.35 -14.93
C PRO A 40 -13.97 -41.16 -15.81
N SER A 41 -14.40 -39.91 -16.05
CA SER A 41 -15.44 -39.64 -17.06
C SER A 41 -14.77 -39.52 -18.44
N SER A 42 -14.90 -40.56 -19.24
CA SER A 42 -14.58 -40.58 -20.67
C SER A 42 -15.72 -39.88 -21.45
N MET A 43 -15.50 -38.63 -21.87
CA MET A 43 -16.38 -37.99 -22.86
C MET A 43 -15.97 -38.44 -24.28
N ARG A 44 -16.77 -39.32 -24.88
CA ARG A 44 -16.70 -39.63 -26.31
C ARG A 44 -17.34 -38.49 -27.11
N PHE A 45 -16.55 -37.78 -27.87
CA PHE A 45 -17.04 -36.88 -28.94
C PHE A 45 -17.48 -37.74 -30.12
N LYS A 46 -18.77 -37.68 -30.45
CA LYS A 46 -19.31 -38.17 -31.72
C LYS A 46 -19.29 -36.99 -32.72
N ASN A 47 -18.54 -37.14 -33.79
CA ASN A 47 -18.55 -36.24 -34.93
C ASN A 47 -19.81 -36.50 -35.79
N PRO A 48 -20.60 -35.47 -36.19
CA PRO A 48 -21.59 -35.62 -37.27
C PRO A 48 -20.95 -35.36 -38.64
N PRO A 49 -21.53 -35.93 -39.71
CA PRO A 49 -20.93 -35.90 -41.05
C PRO A 49 -21.10 -34.54 -41.73
N LEU A 50 -20.09 -34.22 -42.51
CA LEU A 50 -19.98 -33.05 -43.38
C LEU A 50 -20.97 -33.14 -44.52
N THR A 51 -22.00 -32.28 -44.57
CA THR A 51 -22.83 -32.07 -45.77
C THR A 51 -22.59 -30.68 -46.30
N CYS A 52 -22.02 -30.64 -47.52
CA CYS A 52 -21.69 -29.46 -48.27
C CYS A 52 -22.96 -28.81 -48.81
N MET A 53 -23.28 -27.55 -48.44
CA MET A 53 -24.19 -26.68 -49.20
C MET A 53 -23.52 -25.33 -49.41
N LEU A 54 -23.24 -25.07 -50.71
CA LEU A 54 -22.89 -23.72 -51.18
C LEU A 54 -24.12 -22.80 -51.06
N GLY A 55 -24.00 -21.81 -50.21
CA GLY A 55 -24.91 -20.68 -50.14
C GLY A 55 -24.11 -19.38 -50.24
N VAL A 56 -24.13 -18.73 -51.39
CA VAL A 56 -23.54 -17.39 -51.57
C VAL A 56 -24.44 -16.39 -50.88
N ALA A 57 -24.06 -15.89 -49.74
CA ALA A 57 -24.68 -14.71 -49.12
C ALA A 57 -23.67 -13.57 -49.11
N LEU A 58 -23.98 -12.53 -49.90
CA LEU A 58 -23.28 -11.24 -49.81
C LEU A 58 -23.58 -10.64 -48.42
N LEU A 59 -22.61 -10.67 -47.51
CA LEU A 59 -22.62 -9.86 -46.27
C LEU A 59 -21.89 -8.57 -46.53
N SER A 60 -22.63 -7.48 -46.59
CA SER A 60 -22.14 -6.10 -46.52
C SER A 60 -21.47 -5.91 -45.15
N LEU A 61 -20.13 -5.77 -45.15
CA LEU A 61 -19.32 -5.36 -44.01
C LEU A 61 -19.62 -3.87 -43.69
N VAL A 62 -20.53 -3.63 -42.76
CA VAL A 62 -20.59 -2.36 -42.04
C VAL A 62 -19.48 -2.39 -41.04
N SER A 63 -18.35 -1.80 -41.35
CA SER A 63 -17.28 -1.50 -40.36
C SER A 63 -17.80 -0.44 -39.41
N ALA A 64 -18.37 -0.88 -38.28
CA ALA A 64 -18.52 -0.03 -37.12
C ALA A 64 -17.12 0.25 -36.56
N ALA A 65 -16.55 1.42 -36.94
CA ALA A 65 -15.41 1.96 -36.25
C ALA A 65 -15.84 2.22 -34.80
N ALA A 66 -15.53 1.28 -33.91
CA ALA A 66 -15.56 1.52 -32.49
C ALA A 66 -14.49 2.60 -32.21
N THR A 67 -14.94 3.84 -32.04
CA THR A 67 -14.12 4.89 -31.45
C THR A 67 -13.78 4.39 -30.04
N ALA A 68 -12.58 3.84 -29.87
CA ALA A 68 -11.99 3.64 -28.58
C ALA A 68 -11.98 5.02 -27.90
N SER A 69 -12.88 5.20 -26.94
CA SER A 69 -12.83 6.31 -26.01
C SER A 69 -11.47 6.22 -25.34
N ASP A 70 -10.58 7.13 -25.66
CA ASP A 70 -9.28 7.31 -25.00
C ASP A 70 -9.54 7.83 -23.59
N SER A 71 -9.97 6.93 -22.71
CA SER A 71 -10.04 7.15 -21.29
C SER A 71 -8.65 6.94 -20.71
N SER A 72 -7.71 7.79 -21.11
CA SER A 72 -6.45 7.92 -20.39
C SER A 72 -6.79 8.36 -18.94
N PRO A 73 -6.51 7.54 -17.93
CA PRO A 73 -6.75 7.91 -16.54
C PRO A 73 -5.65 8.83 -16.03
N ASN A 74 -5.25 9.82 -16.84
CA ASN A 74 -4.27 10.78 -16.42
C ASN A 74 -5.00 11.79 -15.50
N PRO A 75 -4.78 11.75 -14.17
CA PRO A 75 -5.36 12.76 -13.30
C PRO A 75 -4.83 14.10 -13.80
N LYS A 76 -5.73 15.03 -14.03
CA LYS A 76 -5.39 16.43 -14.13
C LYS A 76 -4.96 16.89 -12.74
N ILE A 77 -3.75 16.53 -12.31
CA ILE A 77 -3.12 17.19 -11.16
C ILE A 77 -2.78 18.59 -11.68
N THR A 78 -3.74 19.48 -11.54
CA THR A 78 -3.64 20.86 -11.98
C THR A 78 -2.99 21.77 -10.95
N ASP A 79 -2.50 21.19 -9.84
CA ASP A 79 -1.78 21.98 -8.84
C ASP A 79 -0.33 22.20 -9.31
N PRO A 80 0.06 23.44 -9.66
CA PRO A 80 1.40 23.78 -10.11
C PRO A 80 2.47 23.57 -9.01
N HIS A 81 2.07 23.35 -7.75
CA HIS A 81 2.98 23.08 -6.63
C HIS A 81 3.46 21.64 -6.60
N PHE A 82 2.75 20.69 -7.21
CA PHE A 82 3.15 19.28 -7.28
C PHE A 82 3.93 18.98 -8.57
N LYS A 83 5.21 19.34 -8.60
CA LYS A 83 6.15 18.85 -9.63
C LYS A 83 6.71 17.51 -9.19
N PHE A 84 6.01 16.43 -9.52
CA PHE A 84 6.52 15.08 -9.30
C PHE A 84 7.61 14.73 -10.31
N ALA A 85 8.65 14.01 -9.86
CA ALA A 85 9.59 13.37 -10.76
C ALA A 85 8.86 12.33 -11.64
N ALA A 86 9.39 12.02 -12.81
CA ALA A 86 8.86 10.92 -13.62
C ALA A 86 9.00 9.59 -12.86
N GLY A 87 7.94 8.77 -12.83
CA GLY A 87 7.98 7.43 -12.26
C GLY A 87 8.87 6.47 -13.05
N TYR A 88 8.97 5.24 -12.61
CA TYR A 88 9.62 4.14 -13.35
C TYR A 88 8.69 3.46 -14.34
N LEU A 89 7.37 3.50 -14.05
CA LEU A 89 6.36 2.82 -14.83
C LEU A 89 5.62 3.80 -15.73
N PRO A 90 5.45 3.49 -17.01
CA PRO A 90 4.50 4.23 -17.83
C PRO A 90 3.08 4.04 -17.30
N PRO A 91 2.14 5.00 -17.47
CA PRO A 91 0.80 4.95 -16.89
C PRO A 91 0.03 3.66 -17.15
N LYS A 92 0.20 3.05 -18.33
CA LYS A 92 -0.46 1.78 -18.72
C LYS A 92 0.05 0.55 -17.96
N ASP A 93 1.24 0.63 -17.37
CA ASP A 93 1.88 -0.48 -16.63
C ASP A 93 1.73 -0.34 -15.11
N LEU A 94 1.11 0.75 -14.64
CA LEU A 94 0.74 0.90 -13.23
C LEU A 94 -0.25 -0.19 -12.83
N PRO A 95 -0.27 -0.61 -11.53
CA PRO A 95 -1.32 -1.48 -11.04
C PRO A 95 -2.71 -0.88 -11.28
N ASP A 96 -3.62 -1.67 -11.84
CA ASP A 96 -5.00 -1.23 -12.02
C ASP A 96 -5.76 -1.30 -10.69
N SER A 97 -6.04 -0.15 -10.11
CA SER A 97 -6.77 -0.07 -8.85
C SER A 97 -8.23 -0.53 -8.98
N LEU A 98 -8.83 -0.48 -10.16
CA LEU A 98 -10.20 -0.95 -10.39
C LEU A 98 -10.31 -2.48 -10.35
N GLU A 99 -9.23 -3.18 -10.72
CA GLU A 99 -9.15 -4.64 -10.63
C GLU A 99 -8.78 -5.11 -9.20
N LEU A 100 -7.99 -4.33 -8.49
CA LEU A 100 -7.45 -4.73 -7.19
C LEU A 100 -8.33 -4.36 -5.99
N LEU A 101 -9.17 -3.32 -6.12
CA LEU A 101 -9.96 -2.78 -5.03
C LEU A 101 -11.44 -2.81 -5.34
N GLY A 102 -12.23 -3.26 -4.38
CA GLY A 102 -13.68 -3.09 -4.39
C GLY A 102 -14.12 -1.65 -4.11
N PRO A 103 -15.44 -1.41 -4.02
CA PRO A 103 -15.97 -0.11 -3.63
C PRO A 103 -15.59 0.25 -2.18
N PRO A 104 -15.54 1.56 -1.84
CA PRO A 104 -15.39 1.99 -0.45
C PRO A 104 -16.58 1.51 0.40
N PRO A 105 -16.46 1.50 1.75
CA PRO A 105 -17.54 1.15 2.64
C PRO A 105 -18.83 1.90 2.33
N ALA A 106 -19.93 1.15 2.19
CA ALA A 106 -21.26 1.71 1.94
C ALA A 106 -21.83 2.39 3.20
N GLU A 107 -22.71 3.36 2.99
CA GLU A 107 -23.46 4.00 4.08
C GLU A 107 -24.20 2.95 4.93
N GLY A 108 -24.20 3.12 6.26
CA GLY A 108 -24.82 2.20 7.20
C GLY A 108 -24.11 0.85 7.38
N SER A 109 -22.99 0.60 6.68
CA SER A 109 -22.25 -0.67 6.81
C SER A 109 -21.40 -0.73 8.09
N ALA A 110 -21.15 -1.94 8.58
CA ALA A 110 -20.20 -2.18 9.68
C ALA A 110 -18.78 -1.70 9.35
N ALA A 111 -18.41 -1.70 8.07
CA ALA A 111 -17.12 -1.20 7.62
C ALA A 111 -17.02 0.33 7.76
N LEU A 112 -18.10 1.07 7.45
CA LEU A 112 -18.15 2.52 7.69
C LEU A 112 -18.16 2.83 9.19
N ALA A 113 -18.88 2.05 10.00
CA ALA A 113 -18.86 2.22 11.46
C ALA A 113 -17.45 2.03 12.05
N ARG A 114 -16.63 1.13 11.50
CA ARG A 114 -15.21 1.00 11.86
C ARG A 114 -14.39 2.23 11.46
N ASP A 115 -14.66 2.80 10.30
CA ASP A 115 -13.99 4.02 9.85
C ASP A 115 -14.26 5.18 10.80
N GLU A 116 -15.52 5.34 11.23
CA GLU A 116 -15.92 6.35 12.20
C GLU A 116 -15.26 6.13 13.56
N ALA A 117 -15.30 4.92 14.08
CA ALA A 117 -14.64 4.60 15.35
C ALA A 117 -13.13 4.87 15.31
N ALA A 118 -12.46 4.54 14.19
CA ALA A 118 -11.04 4.83 14.00
C ALA A 118 -10.77 6.34 13.96
N ARG A 119 -11.63 7.12 13.27
CA ARG A 119 -11.55 8.58 13.25
C ARG A 119 -11.69 9.16 14.67
N GLU A 120 -12.72 8.74 15.39
CA GLU A 120 -12.99 9.20 16.76
C GLU A 120 -11.83 8.91 17.71
N ALA A 121 -11.23 7.74 17.62
CA ALA A 121 -10.07 7.35 18.43
C ALA A 121 -8.86 8.27 18.19
N THR A 122 -8.76 8.94 17.02
CA THR A 122 -7.66 9.88 16.73
C THR A 122 -7.92 11.32 17.20
N VAL A 123 -9.15 11.67 17.58
CA VAL A 123 -9.49 13.05 18.02
C VAL A 123 -8.61 13.51 19.19
N PRO A 124 -8.34 12.69 20.23
CA PRO A 124 -7.46 13.09 21.34
C PRO A 124 -6.01 13.37 20.94
N LEU A 125 -5.58 12.93 19.76
CA LEU A 125 -4.21 13.12 19.24
C LEU A 125 -4.05 14.46 18.50
N ARG A 126 -5.16 15.08 18.09
CA ARG A 126 -5.16 16.37 17.39
C ARG A 126 -4.67 17.46 18.34
N GLY A 127 -3.79 18.34 17.85
CA GLY A 127 -3.16 19.38 18.68
C GLY A 127 -2.04 18.89 19.62
N LYS A 128 -1.60 17.63 19.48
CA LYS A 128 -0.47 17.06 20.20
C LYS A 128 0.69 16.72 19.25
N THR A 129 1.84 16.31 19.79
CA THR A 129 3.04 15.95 19.02
C THR A 129 2.79 14.90 17.93
N ARG A 130 1.81 13.99 18.15
CA ARG A 130 1.40 13.02 17.11
C ARG A 130 0.78 13.71 15.88
N ALA A 131 0.05 14.81 16.09
CA ALA A 131 -0.49 15.61 14.98
C ALA A 131 0.60 16.40 14.26
N ASP A 132 1.66 16.82 14.94
CA ASP A 132 2.81 17.46 14.30
C ASP A 132 3.50 16.50 13.33
N ILE A 133 3.71 15.24 13.73
CA ILE A 133 4.19 14.18 12.82
C ILE A 133 3.20 13.96 11.66
N ALA A 134 1.90 13.94 11.93
CA ALA A 134 0.89 13.77 10.88
C ALA A 134 0.91 14.92 9.86
N ARG A 135 1.21 16.13 10.29
CA ARG A 135 1.40 17.29 9.41
C ARG A 135 2.65 17.13 8.52
N LEU A 136 3.78 16.70 9.10
CA LEU A 136 4.99 16.42 8.33
C LEU A 136 4.77 15.30 7.30
N ASP A 137 4.02 14.26 7.66
CA ASP A 137 3.69 13.15 6.75
C ASP A 137 2.66 13.56 5.67
N ALA A 138 1.94 14.63 5.88
CA ALA A 138 0.98 15.16 4.90
C ALA A 138 1.66 15.94 3.78
N ASP A 139 2.88 16.41 3.98
CA ASP A 139 3.66 17.12 2.98
C ASP A 139 4.38 16.10 2.07
N LEU A 140 3.99 16.05 0.80
CA LEU A 140 4.63 15.21 -0.23
C LEU A 140 5.60 15.99 -1.12
N VAL A 141 5.83 17.27 -0.79
CA VAL A 141 6.82 18.09 -1.52
C VAL A 141 8.22 17.81 -0.97
N PHE A 142 9.08 17.27 -1.83
CA PHE A 142 10.47 17.03 -1.44
C PHE A 142 11.18 18.36 -1.12
N PRO A 143 12.03 18.40 -0.07
CA PRO A 143 12.70 17.27 0.59
C PRO A 143 11.97 16.66 1.79
N GLN A 144 10.81 17.17 2.22
CA GLN A 144 10.16 16.74 3.47
C GLN A 144 9.88 15.24 3.56
N PRO A 145 9.28 14.58 2.55
CA PRO A 145 8.95 13.16 2.65
C PRO A 145 10.18 12.26 2.85
N ALA A 146 11.31 12.60 2.23
CA ALA A 146 12.55 11.87 2.40
C ALA A 146 13.04 11.89 3.86
N LYS A 147 12.97 13.06 4.52
CA LYS A 147 13.38 13.24 5.91
C LYS A 147 12.56 12.40 6.88
N ASN A 148 11.25 12.21 6.60
CA ASN A 148 10.34 11.46 7.46
C ASN A 148 10.75 9.97 7.66
N PHE A 149 11.61 9.42 6.82
CA PHE A 149 12.15 8.06 6.96
C PHE A 149 13.59 8.01 7.46
N SER A 150 14.25 9.16 7.67
CA SER A 150 15.65 9.20 8.03
C SER A 150 15.95 8.51 9.36
N CYS A 151 15.12 8.69 10.38
CA CYS A 151 15.30 8.04 11.68
C CYS A 151 15.14 6.52 11.57
N ALA A 152 14.10 6.04 10.93
CA ALA A 152 13.88 4.62 10.70
C ALA A 152 15.00 4.01 9.85
N MET A 153 15.53 4.75 8.86
CA MET A 153 16.65 4.33 8.00
C MET A 153 17.99 4.34 8.73
N GLY A 154 18.14 5.16 9.76
CA GLY A 154 19.40 5.34 10.50
C GLY A 154 20.47 6.12 9.74
N VAL A 155 20.10 6.84 8.68
CA VAL A 155 20.93 7.77 7.93
C VAL A 155 20.11 8.99 7.52
N ASP A 156 20.76 10.12 7.33
CA ASP A 156 20.10 11.32 6.82
C ASP A 156 19.80 11.15 5.32
N ILE A 157 18.50 11.13 4.97
CA ILE A 157 18.06 11.03 3.57
C ILE A 157 17.97 12.45 3.01
N ASP A 158 18.96 12.80 2.20
CA ASP A 158 19.14 14.16 1.70
C ASP A 158 19.66 14.16 0.25
N GLN A 159 19.21 15.13 -0.55
CA GLN A 159 19.56 15.21 -1.97
C GLN A 159 21.08 15.28 -2.23
N LYS A 160 21.85 15.85 -1.30
CA LYS A 160 23.33 15.98 -1.43
C LYS A 160 24.07 14.80 -0.82
N LYS A 161 23.57 14.24 0.29
CA LYS A 161 24.25 13.20 1.07
C LYS A 161 23.92 11.79 0.55
N THR A 162 22.67 11.58 0.13
CA THR A 162 22.15 10.29 -0.37
C THR A 162 21.33 10.48 -1.66
N PRO A 163 21.92 11.04 -2.73
CA PRO A 163 21.19 11.43 -3.94
C PRO A 163 20.51 10.26 -4.65
N ARG A 164 21.07 9.05 -4.62
CA ARG A 164 20.47 7.87 -5.24
C ARG A 164 19.20 7.43 -4.50
N LEU A 165 19.28 7.36 -3.18
CA LEU A 165 18.13 7.03 -2.34
C LEU A 165 17.04 8.10 -2.45
N TYR A 166 17.44 9.37 -2.40
CA TYR A 166 16.52 10.50 -2.54
C TYR A 166 15.75 10.44 -3.86
N HIS A 167 16.45 10.30 -4.98
CA HIS A 167 15.83 10.21 -6.30
C HIS A 167 14.93 8.98 -6.48
N LEU A 168 15.36 7.82 -5.94
CA LEU A 168 14.53 6.61 -5.90
C LEU A 168 13.18 6.88 -5.21
N MET A 169 13.20 7.57 -4.07
CA MET A 169 11.98 7.90 -3.33
C MET A 169 11.07 8.86 -4.09
N GLU A 170 11.63 9.85 -4.80
CA GLU A 170 10.85 10.77 -5.65
C GLU A 170 10.08 10.00 -6.74
N ARG A 171 10.73 9.06 -7.42
CA ARG A 171 10.14 8.29 -8.50
C ARG A 171 9.09 7.29 -8.01
N VAL A 172 9.36 6.59 -6.88
CA VAL A 172 8.42 5.68 -6.24
C VAL A 172 7.15 6.41 -5.78
N LEU A 173 7.27 7.66 -5.30
CA LEU A 173 6.10 8.49 -4.96
C LEU A 173 5.14 8.60 -6.13
N THR A 174 5.67 8.92 -7.31
CA THR A 174 4.86 9.10 -8.51
C THR A 174 4.12 7.83 -8.88
N ASP A 175 4.83 6.69 -8.98
CA ASP A 175 4.19 5.43 -9.36
C ASP A 175 3.13 5.00 -8.34
N ALA A 176 3.45 5.05 -7.04
CA ALA A 176 2.55 4.63 -5.98
C ALA A 176 1.33 5.57 -5.83
N GLY A 177 1.53 6.86 -5.94
CA GLY A 177 0.45 7.84 -5.90
C GLY A 177 -0.50 7.70 -7.10
N MET A 178 0.07 7.64 -8.31
CA MET A 178 -0.70 7.55 -9.54
C MET A 178 -1.50 6.25 -9.67
N SER A 179 -1.00 5.13 -9.13
CA SER A 179 -1.71 3.85 -9.14
C SER A 179 -3.10 3.89 -8.49
N THR A 180 -3.37 4.90 -7.64
CA THR A 180 -4.63 5.01 -6.88
C THR A 180 -5.78 5.67 -7.66
N TYR A 181 -5.49 6.33 -8.78
CA TYR A 181 -6.45 7.26 -9.38
C TYR A 181 -7.61 6.60 -10.14
N GLY A 182 -7.49 5.38 -10.63
CA GLY A 182 -8.60 4.67 -11.26
C GLY A 182 -9.83 4.57 -10.33
N VAL A 183 -9.63 4.01 -9.14
CA VAL A 183 -10.67 3.88 -8.11
C VAL A 183 -11.04 5.23 -7.51
N LYS A 184 -10.06 6.10 -7.25
CA LYS A 184 -10.29 7.44 -6.69
C LYS A 184 -11.26 8.24 -7.55
N ASN A 185 -11.06 8.29 -8.86
CA ASN A 185 -11.91 9.00 -9.81
C ASN A 185 -13.29 8.35 -9.95
N LYS A 186 -13.35 6.99 -9.92
CA LYS A 186 -14.62 6.26 -10.06
C LYS A 186 -15.56 6.51 -8.90
N TYR A 187 -15.07 6.45 -7.67
CA TYR A 187 -15.94 6.52 -6.48
C TYR A 187 -16.01 7.91 -5.86
N ASN A 188 -15.01 8.74 -6.07
CA ASN A 188 -14.91 10.12 -5.55
C ASN A 188 -15.43 10.25 -4.10
N ARG A 189 -14.97 9.33 -3.22
CA ARG A 189 -15.43 9.25 -1.82
C ARG A 189 -15.18 10.53 -1.08
N THR A 190 -16.19 11.02 -0.36
CA THR A 190 -16.07 12.22 0.49
C THR A 190 -15.12 11.96 1.67
N ARG A 191 -14.27 12.94 1.95
CA ARG A 191 -13.28 12.86 3.04
C ARG A 191 -13.91 13.10 4.40
N PRO A 192 -13.37 12.53 5.51
CA PRO A 192 -13.93 12.66 6.85
C PRO A 192 -14.08 14.12 7.30
N PHE A 193 -13.08 14.98 7.07
CA PHE A 193 -13.16 16.40 7.46
C PHE A 193 -14.31 17.15 6.76
N VAL A 194 -14.70 16.73 5.56
CA VAL A 194 -15.83 17.30 4.82
C VAL A 194 -17.15 16.80 5.42
N VAL A 195 -17.26 15.49 5.66
CA VAL A 195 -18.47 14.86 6.23
C VAL A 195 -18.80 15.46 7.60
N HIS A 196 -17.78 15.65 8.43
CA HIS A 196 -17.95 16.16 9.80
C HIS A 196 -17.85 17.69 9.92
N ASN A 197 -17.66 18.39 8.81
CA ASN A 197 -17.44 19.84 8.80
C ASN A 197 -16.36 20.29 9.80
N GLU A 198 -15.25 19.54 9.80
CA GLU A 198 -14.06 19.78 10.63
C GLU A 198 -12.88 20.24 9.76
N GLY A 199 -11.76 20.59 10.39
CA GLY A 199 -10.50 20.87 9.71
C GLY A 199 -9.59 19.65 9.62
N THR A 200 -8.49 19.82 8.86
CA THR A 200 -7.37 18.86 8.76
C THR A 200 -6.12 19.41 9.46
N CYS A 201 -5.06 18.60 9.54
CA CYS A 201 -3.75 19.08 9.97
C CYS A 201 -3.03 19.94 8.90
N MET A 202 -3.60 20.07 7.69
CA MET A 202 -3.10 20.86 6.57
C MET A 202 -4.21 21.72 5.97
N PRO A 203 -4.64 22.81 6.65
CA PRO A 203 -5.74 23.66 6.21
C PRO A 203 -5.54 24.22 4.80
N GLU A 204 -4.29 24.50 4.43
CA GLU A 204 -3.90 25.03 3.13
C GLU A 204 -4.19 24.06 1.96
N GLN A 205 -4.30 22.76 2.23
CA GLN A 205 -4.63 21.74 1.22
C GLN A 205 -6.13 21.44 1.13
N GLU A 206 -6.93 21.87 2.09
CA GLU A 206 -8.36 21.56 2.14
C GLU A 206 -9.14 21.98 0.90
N PRO A 207 -8.91 23.16 0.30
CA PRO A 207 -9.63 23.55 -0.91
C PRO A 207 -9.47 22.53 -2.05
N LEU A 208 -8.26 21.98 -2.22
CA LEU A 208 -7.98 20.91 -3.20
C LEU A 208 -8.60 19.58 -2.76
N LEU A 209 -8.39 19.19 -1.51
CA LEU A 209 -8.82 17.89 -0.97
C LEU A 209 -10.36 17.72 -0.94
N ARG A 210 -11.12 18.81 -0.87
CA ARG A 210 -12.60 18.75 -0.95
C ARG A 210 -13.11 18.22 -2.28
N HIS A 211 -12.31 18.33 -3.33
CA HIS A 211 -12.66 17.94 -4.70
C HIS A 211 -11.90 16.72 -5.19
N ASP A 212 -10.98 16.18 -4.38
CA ASP A 212 -10.21 14.96 -4.67
C ASP A 212 -10.68 13.82 -3.79
N GLY A 213 -11.16 12.73 -4.40
CA GLY A 213 -11.71 11.57 -3.69
C GLY A 213 -10.77 11.01 -2.62
N SER A 214 -11.32 10.55 -1.49
CA SER A 214 -10.49 10.04 -0.39
C SER A 214 -9.97 8.61 -0.63
N TYR A 215 -10.72 7.77 -1.33
CA TYR A 215 -10.47 6.33 -1.44
C TYR A 215 -9.86 5.94 -2.79
N PRO A 216 -8.75 5.20 -2.79
CA PRO A 216 -7.84 4.90 -1.67
C PRO A 216 -6.90 6.07 -1.37
N SER A 217 -6.17 6.00 -0.23
CA SER A 217 -5.20 7.02 0.15
C SER A 217 -3.92 6.93 -0.69
N GLY A 218 -3.66 7.95 -1.53
CA GLY A 218 -2.41 8.07 -2.30
C GLY A 218 -1.18 8.28 -1.41
N HIS A 219 -1.30 9.08 -0.33
CA HIS A 219 -0.25 9.24 0.68
C HIS A 219 0.15 7.91 1.29
N THR A 220 -0.83 7.09 1.67
CA THR A 220 -0.54 5.77 2.25
C THR A 220 0.07 4.83 1.23
N SER A 221 -0.38 4.88 -0.03
CA SER A 221 0.24 4.09 -1.11
C SER A 221 1.73 4.42 -1.25
N ALA A 222 2.07 5.71 -1.30
CA ALA A 222 3.46 6.16 -1.37
C ALA A 222 4.27 5.78 -0.12
N GLY A 223 3.76 6.09 1.08
CA GLY A 223 4.47 5.81 2.34
C GLY A 223 4.70 4.33 2.57
N TRP A 224 3.75 3.47 2.19
CA TRP A 224 3.92 2.02 2.28
C TRP A 224 4.89 1.48 1.23
N ALA A 225 4.82 1.98 -0.03
CA ALA A 225 5.78 1.63 -1.06
C ALA A 225 7.22 2.02 -0.63
N TRP A 226 7.42 3.22 -0.08
CA TRP A 226 8.71 3.61 0.49
C TRP A 226 9.16 2.66 1.59
N ALA A 227 8.29 2.33 2.54
CA ALA A 227 8.65 1.42 3.64
C ALA A 227 9.15 0.07 3.14
N LEU A 228 8.47 -0.52 2.14
CA LEU A 228 8.86 -1.79 1.52
C LEU A 228 10.20 -1.70 0.79
N VAL A 229 10.39 -0.68 -0.04
CA VAL A 229 11.64 -0.48 -0.79
C VAL A 229 12.81 -0.16 0.13
N LEU A 230 12.60 0.67 1.15
CA LEU A 230 13.62 1.00 2.13
C LEU A 230 13.99 -0.21 3.01
N ALA A 231 13.03 -1.05 3.38
CA ALA A 231 13.28 -2.32 4.08
C ALA A 231 14.11 -3.29 3.23
N GLU A 232 13.88 -3.34 1.93
CA GLU A 232 14.73 -4.11 1.01
C GLU A 232 16.15 -3.55 0.94
N ILE A 233 16.31 -2.24 0.87
CA ILE A 233 17.63 -1.57 0.85
C ILE A 233 18.39 -1.82 2.15
N SER A 234 17.69 -1.89 3.29
CA SER A 234 18.24 -1.97 4.64
C SER A 234 17.55 -3.04 5.49
N PRO A 235 17.79 -4.33 5.20
CA PRO A 235 17.10 -5.44 5.87
C PRO A 235 17.31 -5.49 7.39
N ASP A 236 18.43 -4.99 7.87
CA ASP A 236 18.76 -4.85 9.30
C ASP A 236 17.88 -3.81 10.02
N ARG A 237 17.17 -2.97 9.28
CA ARG A 237 16.24 -1.96 9.78
C ARG A 237 14.80 -2.18 9.32
N ALA A 238 14.51 -3.33 8.74
CA ALA A 238 13.21 -3.60 8.10
C ALA A 238 12.03 -3.32 9.03
N ASP A 239 12.05 -3.82 10.26
CA ASP A 239 10.94 -3.64 11.21
C ASP A 239 10.71 -2.16 11.54
N ALA A 240 11.77 -1.38 11.74
CA ALA A 240 11.66 0.06 12.01
C ALA A 240 11.07 0.80 10.80
N LEU A 241 11.50 0.46 9.59
CA LEU A 241 11.03 1.05 8.34
C LEU A 241 9.57 0.70 8.06
N LEU A 242 9.17 -0.56 8.26
CA LEU A 242 7.79 -1.00 8.12
C LEU A 242 6.89 -0.35 9.17
N LYS A 243 7.32 -0.28 10.45
CA LYS A 243 6.61 0.45 11.50
C LYS A 243 6.40 1.92 11.13
N ARG A 244 7.44 2.58 10.58
CA ARG A 244 7.34 3.97 10.13
C ARG A 244 6.36 4.14 8.96
N GLY A 245 6.35 3.21 8.00
CA GLY A 245 5.40 3.21 6.90
C GLY A 245 3.95 3.03 7.36
N LEU A 246 3.70 2.15 8.36
CA LEU A 246 2.39 2.02 8.98
C LEU A 246 1.96 3.33 9.65
N ALA A 247 2.85 3.96 10.41
CA ALA A 247 2.58 5.25 11.07
C ALA A 247 2.34 6.38 10.06
N PHE A 248 3.06 6.39 8.91
CA PHE A 248 2.86 7.35 7.83
C PHE A 248 1.43 7.28 7.27
N GLY A 249 0.94 6.07 7.00
CA GLY A 249 -0.46 5.87 6.60
C GLY A 249 -1.44 6.30 7.70
N GLN A 250 -1.19 5.92 8.96
CA GLN A 250 -2.05 6.27 10.08
C GLN A 250 -2.09 7.78 10.33
N SER A 251 -1.05 8.51 10.00
CA SER A 251 -1.02 9.98 10.03
C SER A 251 -2.16 10.61 9.23
N ARG A 252 -2.67 9.92 8.20
CA ARG A 252 -3.78 10.44 7.40
C ARG A 252 -5.13 10.41 8.12
N VAL A 253 -5.33 9.42 9.03
CA VAL A 253 -6.51 9.35 9.91
C VAL A 253 -6.39 10.39 11.03
N VAL A 254 -5.22 10.50 11.67
CA VAL A 254 -4.93 11.54 12.69
C VAL A 254 -5.16 12.94 12.12
N CYS A 255 -4.72 13.17 10.88
CA CYS A 255 -4.90 14.43 10.13
C CYS A 255 -6.35 14.68 9.71
N ASN A 256 -7.28 13.75 9.93
CA ASN A 256 -8.69 13.84 9.50
C ASN A 256 -8.87 13.93 7.96
N ALA A 257 -7.87 13.55 7.18
CA ALA A 257 -7.88 13.65 5.72
C ALA A 257 -8.41 12.39 5.02
N HIS A 258 -8.30 11.23 5.69
CA HIS A 258 -8.68 9.92 5.16
C HIS A 258 -9.36 9.06 6.21
N TRP A 259 -10.24 8.16 5.75
CA TRP A 259 -10.82 7.10 6.53
C TRP A 259 -9.82 5.95 6.72
N GLN A 260 -10.05 5.10 7.73
CA GLN A 260 -9.16 3.94 7.96
C GLN A 260 -9.14 2.99 6.76
N SER A 261 -10.30 2.73 6.15
CA SER A 261 -10.38 1.88 4.96
C SER A 261 -9.67 2.46 3.74
N ASP A 262 -9.59 3.82 3.62
CA ASP A 262 -8.77 4.45 2.57
C ASP A 262 -7.28 4.14 2.77
N VAL A 263 -6.84 4.15 4.04
CA VAL A 263 -5.47 3.83 4.44
C VAL A 263 -5.16 2.35 4.16
N ASP A 264 -6.07 1.44 4.51
CA ASP A 264 -5.88 0.00 4.29
C ASP A 264 -5.80 -0.32 2.79
N ALA A 265 -6.69 0.27 1.97
CA ALA A 265 -6.66 0.15 0.52
C ALA A 265 -5.40 0.82 -0.09
N GLY A 266 -4.95 1.93 0.49
CA GLY A 266 -3.71 2.60 0.08
C GLY A 266 -2.48 1.69 0.26
N ARG A 267 -2.39 0.95 1.38
CA ARG A 267 -1.32 -0.05 1.58
C ARG A 267 -1.35 -1.15 0.53
N THR A 268 -2.54 -1.61 0.16
CA THR A 268 -2.70 -2.60 -0.92
C THR A 268 -2.13 -2.07 -2.24
N MET A 269 -2.46 -0.83 -2.60
CA MET A 269 -1.94 -0.21 -3.83
C MET A 269 -0.42 0.03 -3.78
N GLY A 270 0.11 0.45 -2.63
CA GLY A 270 1.56 0.58 -2.43
C GLY A 270 2.30 -0.74 -2.62
N ALA A 271 1.80 -1.83 -2.05
CA ALA A 271 2.39 -3.16 -2.22
C ALA A 271 2.30 -3.65 -3.67
N ALA A 272 1.16 -3.46 -4.34
CA ALA A 272 0.98 -3.80 -5.75
C ALA A 272 1.94 -3.01 -6.65
N THR A 273 2.16 -1.73 -6.34
CA THR A 273 3.11 -0.88 -7.07
C THR A 273 4.53 -1.41 -6.91
N VAL A 274 4.96 -1.75 -5.70
CA VAL A 274 6.30 -2.32 -5.47
C VAL A 274 6.48 -3.64 -6.23
N ALA A 275 5.47 -4.51 -6.26
CA ALA A 275 5.51 -5.74 -7.04
C ALA A 275 5.71 -5.47 -8.54
N LYS A 276 5.03 -4.46 -9.10
CA LYS A 276 5.23 -4.04 -10.50
C LYS A 276 6.61 -3.41 -10.72
N LEU A 277 7.08 -2.58 -9.80
CA LEU A 277 8.41 -1.95 -9.89
C LEU A 277 9.54 -2.99 -10.01
N HIS A 278 9.41 -4.15 -9.37
CA HIS A 278 10.39 -5.23 -9.46
C HIS A 278 10.49 -5.86 -10.87
N THR A 279 9.60 -5.56 -11.78
CA THR A 279 9.72 -5.94 -13.20
C THR A 279 10.50 -4.91 -14.03
N ASN A 280 10.85 -3.75 -13.45
CA ASN A 280 11.55 -2.67 -14.13
C ASN A 280 13.06 -2.71 -13.84
N ALA A 281 13.86 -2.84 -14.88
CA ALA A 281 15.32 -3.01 -14.75
C ALA A 281 16.01 -1.74 -14.18
N GLU A 282 15.51 -0.54 -14.51
CA GLU A 282 16.04 0.72 -14.01
C GLU A 282 15.78 0.85 -12.51
N PHE A 283 14.57 0.53 -12.04
CA PHE A 283 14.24 0.49 -10.63
C PHE A 283 15.18 -0.45 -9.84
N LEU A 284 15.39 -1.67 -10.34
CA LEU A 284 16.29 -2.62 -9.69
C LEU A 284 17.74 -2.13 -9.63
N ALA A 285 18.20 -1.44 -10.67
CA ALA A 285 19.53 -0.83 -10.69
C ALA A 285 19.65 0.30 -9.66
N ASP A 286 18.61 1.14 -9.53
CA ASP A 286 18.57 2.24 -8.56
C ASP A 286 18.48 1.71 -7.12
N VAL A 287 17.70 0.67 -6.84
CA VAL A 287 17.66 -0.01 -5.53
C VAL A 287 19.07 -0.52 -5.13
N LYS A 288 19.78 -1.15 -6.08
CA LYS A 288 21.15 -1.62 -5.84
C LYS A 288 22.13 -0.44 -5.57
N ALA A 289 21.98 0.64 -6.31
CA ALA A 289 22.83 1.83 -6.14
C ALA A 289 22.54 2.53 -4.80
N ALA A 290 21.26 2.69 -4.43
CA ALA A 290 20.84 3.26 -3.15
C ALA A 290 21.30 2.42 -1.96
N ARG A 291 21.24 1.09 -2.06
CA ARG A 291 21.80 0.18 -1.02
C ARG A 291 23.27 0.42 -0.76
N LYS A 292 24.08 0.53 -1.81
CA LYS A 292 25.52 0.84 -1.68
C LYS A 292 25.76 2.22 -1.06
N GLU A 293 24.94 3.20 -1.46
CA GLU A 293 25.03 4.56 -0.91
C GLU A 293 24.72 4.60 0.59
N VAL A 294 23.65 3.93 1.03
CA VAL A 294 23.27 3.81 2.45
C VAL A 294 24.37 3.13 3.27
N GLN A 295 24.95 2.05 2.78
CA GLN A 295 26.08 1.38 3.44
C GLN A 295 27.26 2.35 3.61
N THR A 296 27.55 3.14 2.58
CA THR A 296 28.62 4.14 2.62
C THR A 296 28.31 5.27 3.61
N ALA A 297 27.07 5.76 3.64
CA ALA A 297 26.64 6.81 4.57
C ALA A 297 26.74 6.34 6.02
N ARG A 298 26.35 5.11 6.31
CA ARG A 298 26.47 4.49 7.65
C ARG A 298 27.93 4.34 8.08
N ALA A 299 28.79 3.87 7.19
CA ALA A 299 30.23 3.77 7.47
C ALA A 299 30.86 5.12 7.83
N LYS A 300 30.35 6.21 7.24
CA LYS A 300 30.73 7.59 7.55
C LYS A 300 30.01 8.18 8.75
N ARG A 301 29.17 7.40 9.47
CA ARG A 301 28.35 7.85 10.60
C ARG A 301 27.47 9.07 10.28
N SER A 302 26.90 9.11 9.08
CA SER A 302 25.95 10.14 8.67
C SER A 302 24.62 9.93 9.41
N ALA A 303 24.55 10.43 10.64
CA ALA A 303 23.34 10.33 11.45
C ALA A 303 22.22 11.20 10.89
N PRO A 304 20.92 10.84 11.14
CA PRO A 304 19.80 11.72 10.85
C PRO A 304 19.96 13.09 11.51
N ALA A 305 19.53 14.13 10.80
CA ALA A 305 19.52 15.50 11.33
C ALA A 305 18.33 15.77 12.27
N LEU A 306 17.41 14.79 12.43
CA LEU A 306 16.20 14.87 13.23
C LEU A 306 16.42 14.33 14.64
N ASP A 307 15.61 14.80 15.60
CA ASP A 307 15.50 14.18 16.92
C ASP A 307 14.66 12.89 16.83
N CYS A 308 15.34 11.77 16.62
CA CYS A 308 14.69 10.47 16.49
C CYS A 308 14.03 9.99 17.79
N GLY A 309 14.51 10.45 18.95
CA GLY A 309 13.88 10.15 20.23
C GLY A 309 12.51 10.84 20.37
N ALA A 310 12.44 12.10 19.97
CA ALA A 310 11.17 12.85 19.94
C ALA A 310 10.18 12.26 18.92
N GLU A 311 10.66 11.83 17.74
CA GLU A 311 9.81 11.15 16.75
C GLU A 311 9.24 9.85 17.30
N ASP A 312 10.08 8.98 17.89
CA ASP A 312 9.66 7.71 18.48
C ASP A 312 8.65 7.91 19.62
N ALA A 313 8.87 8.91 20.48
CA ALA A 313 7.93 9.25 21.56
C ALA A 313 6.58 9.70 21.00
N ALA A 314 6.57 10.57 19.98
CA ALA A 314 5.36 11.05 19.33
C ALA A 314 4.58 9.93 18.61
N LEU A 315 5.28 9.01 17.96
CA LEU A 315 4.68 7.86 17.26
C LEU A 315 4.18 6.79 18.23
N SER A 316 4.69 6.73 19.45
CA SER A 316 4.25 5.79 20.49
C SER A 316 3.04 6.28 21.27
N ALA A 317 2.69 7.55 21.21
CA ALA A 317 1.53 8.17 21.84
C ALA A 317 0.24 7.91 21.01
N GLN A 318 -0.13 6.61 20.84
CA GLN A 318 -1.35 6.19 20.12
C GLN A 318 -2.50 5.95 21.08
#